data_a2bd36448c5fe91c299a5c6154d7b268
#
_entry.id   a2bd36448c5fe91c299a5c6154d7b268
#
_cell.length_a   1.000
_cell.length_b   1.000
_cell.length_c   1.000
_cell.angle_alpha   90.00
_cell.angle_beta   90.00
_cell.angle_gamma   90.00
#
_symmetry.space_group_name_H-M   'P 1'
#
loop_
_entity.id
_entity.type
_entity.pdbx_description
1 polymer ?
#
loop_
_entity_poly.entity_id
_entity_poly.type
_entity_poly.pdbx_seq_one_letter_code
_entity_poly.pdbx_strand_id
1 'polypeptide(L)'
;MAFEHAKIKPDIVPIAKGIGGGFPIGAVLVNKKVASCMKPGTHGSTFGGNPLAMSVGNAVIDVLFKKGFLGKVRKNGKYFQQELNKLKDKYPKIIKEVRGQGLLIGLALYRNQTDFIMKLLQQRLLTVRASENVVRLLPPLNVTRKEINLALKIINNVCENY
;
A
#
# COMPACT_ATOMS: atom_id res chain seq x y z
N MET A 1 -9.83 -5.12 -5.56
CA MET A 1 -10.03 -5.04 -4.09
C MET A 1 -9.30 -6.19 -3.41
N ALA A 2 -8.92 -6.03 -2.11
CA ALA A 2 -8.19 -7.09 -1.40
C ALA A 2 -8.98 -8.40 -1.28
N PHE A 3 -10.29 -8.32 -1.07
CA PHE A 3 -11.16 -9.50 -0.97
C PHE A 3 -11.21 -10.35 -2.26
N GLU A 4 -10.89 -9.79 -3.43
CA GLU A 4 -10.82 -10.51 -4.70
C GLU A 4 -9.67 -11.53 -4.69
N HIS A 5 -8.55 -11.22 -4.01
CA HIS A 5 -7.44 -12.16 -3.84
C HIS A 5 -7.82 -13.34 -2.94
N ALA A 6 -8.65 -13.08 -1.93
CA ALA A 6 -9.19 -14.12 -1.04
C ALA A 6 -10.38 -14.90 -1.65
N LYS A 7 -10.87 -14.48 -2.83
CA LYS A 7 -12.04 -15.06 -3.52
C LYS A 7 -13.32 -15.09 -2.65
N ILE A 8 -13.49 -14.10 -1.78
CA ILE A 8 -14.69 -13.94 -0.94
C ILE A 8 -15.59 -12.84 -1.48
N LYS A 9 -16.85 -12.84 -1.08
CA LYS A 9 -17.86 -11.82 -1.39
C LYS A 9 -18.34 -11.20 -0.07
N PRO A 10 -17.70 -10.15 0.44
CA PRO A 10 -18.11 -9.52 1.68
C PRO A 10 -19.45 -8.78 1.52
N ASP A 11 -20.24 -8.77 2.57
CA ASP A 11 -21.50 -8.01 2.62
C ASP A 11 -21.28 -6.52 2.86
N ILE A 12 -20.17 -6.17 3.54
CA ILE A 12 -19.79 -4.80 3.88
C ILE A 12 -18.31 -4.60 3.59
N VAL A 13 -17.97 -3.55 2.86
CA VAL A 13 -16.58 -3.20 2.51
C VAL A 13 -16.33 -1.72 2.85
N PRO A 14 -15.72 -1.41 3.98
CA PRO A 14 -15.22 -0.06 4.23
C PRO A 14 -13.96 0.21 3.41
N ILE A 15 -13.88 1.38 2.79
CA ILE A 15 -12.72 1.86 2.05
C ILE A 15 -12.37 3.28 2.48
N ALA A 16 -11.08 3.60 2.48
CA ALA A 16 -10.59 4.92 2.88
C ALA A 16 -9.21 5.21 2.27
N LYS A 17 -8.55 6.26 2.75
CA LYS A 17 -7.16 6.63 2.42
C LYS A 17 -6.93 6.77 0.91
N GLY A 18 -6.42 5.75 0.24
CA GLY A 18 -6.09 5.78 -1.18
C GLY A 18 -7.25 6.14 -2.11
N ILE A 19 -8.52 5.96 -1.69
CA ILE A 19 -9.68 6.35 -2.49
C ILE A 19 -9.75 7.86 -2.75
N GLY A 20 -9.16 8.65 -1.86
CA GLY A 20 -9.13 10.11 -1.99
C GLY A 20 -7.84 10.65 -2.64
N GLY A 21 -6.85 9.80 -2.96
CA GLY A 21 -5.59 10.26 -3.57
C GLY A 21 -4.83 11.32 -2.75
N GLY A 22 -5.09 11.42 -1.46
CA GLY A 22 -4.57 12.45 -0.54
C GLY A 22 -5.67 13.31 0.07
N PHE A 23 -6.85 13.40 -0.54
CA PHE A 23 -8.01 14.07 0.04
C PHE A 23 -8.69 13.14 1.09
N PRO A 24 -9.15 13.66 2.24
CA PRO A 24 -9.77 12.85 3.28
C PRO A 24 -11.16 12.35 2.86
N ILE A 25 -11.24 11.12 2.37
CA ILE A 25 -12.48 10.45 1.99
C ILE A 25 -12.51 9.05 2.60
N GLY A 26 -13.70 8.65 3.05
CA GLY A 26 -14.03 7.26 3.33
C GLY A 26 -15.36 6.90 2.67
N ALA A 27 -15.54 5.62 2.34
CA ALA A 27 -16.79 5.10 1.82
C ALA A 27 -17.04 3.70 2.36
N VAL A 28 -18.31 3.30 2.39
CA VAL A 28 -18.73 1.95 2.75
C VAL A 28 -19.57 1.40 1.59
N LEU A 29 -19.14 0.30 1.02
CA LEU A 29 -19.90 -0.45 0.03
C LEU A 29 -20.66 -1.56 0.75
N VAL A 30 -21.92 -1.72 0.44
CA VAL A 30 -22.77 -2.75 1.06
C VAL A 30 -23.61 -3.47 0.01
N ASN A 31 -23.98 -4.71 0.27
CA ASN A 31 -24.93 -5.42 -0.57
C ASN A 31 -26.37 -4.94 -0.33
N LYS A 32 -27.31 -5.38 -1.18
CA LYS A 32 -28.70 -4.96 -1.13
C LYS A 32 -29.38 -5.27 0.22
N LYS A 33 -29.05 -6.43 0.85
CA LYS A 33 -29.62 -6.85 2.12
C LYS A 33 -29.21 -5.87 3.25
N VAL A 34 -27.95 -5.50 3.31
CA VAL A 34 -27.45 -4.53 4.30
C VAL A 34 -27.99 -3.12 4.00
N ALA A 35 -28.03 -2.72 2.72
CA ALA A 35 -28.57 -1.42 2.30
C ALA A 35 -30.02 -1.23 2.73
N SER A 36 -30.85 -2.28 2.73
CA SER A 36 -32.25 -2.20 3.15
C SER A 36 -32.46 -1.87 4.64
N CYS A 37 -31.43 -2.07 5.45
CA CYS A 37 -31.44 -1.69 6.88
C CYS A 37 -31.09 -0.23 7.12
N MET A 38 -30.51 0.45 6.11
CA MET A 38 -30.07 1.84 6.21
C MET A 38 -31.21 2.77 5.78
N LYS A 39 -31.86 3.38 6.75
CA LYS A 39 -32.97 4.31 6.52
C LYS A 39 -32.56 5.75 6.92
N PRO A 40 -33.30 6.77 6.47
CA PRO A 40 -33.07 8.14 6.95
C PRO A 40 -33.03 8.19 8.48
N GLY A 41 -32.02 8.84 9.03
CA GLY A 41 -31.80 8.96 10.48
C GLY A 41 -31.03 7.81 11.15
N THR A 42 -30.68 6.71 10.42
CA THR A 42 -29.89 5.63 11.00
C THR A 42 -28.40 5.98 11.15
N HIS A 43 -27.89 6.87 10.34
CA HIS A 43 -26.55 7.45 10.47
C HIS A 43 -26.53 8.85 9.85
N GLY A 44 -25.49 9.65 10.18
CA GLY A 44 -25.29 10.96 9.60
C GLY A 44 -23.80 11.29 9.46
N SER A 45 -23.49 12.14 8.51
CA SER A 45 -22.17 12.72 8.32
C SER A 45 -22.32 14.13 7.75
N THR A 46 -21.84 15.15 8.48
CA THR A 46 -21.93 16.55 8.06
C THR A 46 -21.30 16.79 6.69
N PHE A 47 -20.17 16.16 6.40
CA PHE A 47 -19.45 16.28 5.13
C PHE A 47 -19.66 15.11 4.18
N GLY A 48 -20.54 14.16 4.52
CA GLY A 48 -20.84 13.01 3.67
C GLY A 48 -21.43 13.43 2.34
N GLY A 49 -20.93 12.87 1.24
CA GLY A 49 -21.43 13.16 -0.10
C GLY A 49 -21.13 14.56 -0.64
N ASN A 50 -20.22 15.33 0.00
CA ASN A 50 -19.91 16.66 -0.51
C ASN A 50 -19.32 16.61 -1.94
N PRO A 51 -19.67 17.59 -2.82
CA PRO A 51 -19.29 17.53 -4.25
C PRO A 51 -17.78 17.49 -4.49
N LEU A 52 -16.99 18.19 -3.67
CA LEU A 52 -15.53 18.17 -3.82
C LEU A 52 -14.95 16.78 -3.57
N ALA A 53 -15.33 16.14 -2.46
CA ALA A 53 -14.88 14.78 -2.14
C ALA A 53 -15.30 13.79 -3.24
N MET A 54 -16.52 13.90 -3.75
CA MET A 54 -17.03 13.03 -4.81
C MET A 54 -16.25 13.23 -6.12
N SER A 55 -15.95 14.46 -6.49
CA SER A 55 -15.16 14.77 -7.68
C SER A 55 -13.73 14.20 -7.57
N VAL A 56 -13.09 14.36 -6.42
CA VAL A 56 -11.75 13.80 -6.18
C VAL A 56 -11.79 12.27 -6.22
N GLY A 57 -12.75 11.64 -5.56
CA GLY A 57 -12.91 10.18 -5.59
C GLY A 57 -13.11 9.64 -7.00
N ASN A 58 -13.94 10.28 -7.80
CA ASN A 58 -14.15 9.91 -9.21
C ASN A 58 -12.87 10.03 -10.02
N ALA A 59 -12.12 11.13 -9.89
CA ALA A 59 -10.83 11.29 -10.57
C ALA A 59 -9.82 10.18 -10.23
N VAL A 60 -9.76 9.76 -8.96
CA VAL A 60 -8.92 8.63 -8.55
C VAL A 60 -9.38 7.32 -9.18
N ILE A 61 -10.68 7.07 -9.20
CA ILE A 61 -11.28 5.88 -9.82
C ILE A 61 -10.97 5.83 -11.32
N ASP A 62 -11.11 6.94 -12.04
CA ASP A 62 -10.80 7.04 -13.46
C ASP A 62 -9.34 6.67 -13.75
N VAL A 63 -8.40 7.12 -12.91
CA VAL A 63 -6.99 6.74 -13.02
C VAL A 63 -6.79 5.25 -12.75
N LEU A 64 -7.43 4.71 -11.71
CA LEU A 64 -7.29 3.29 -11.34
C LEU A 64 -7.84 2.35 -12.41
N PHE A 65 -8.95 2.71 -13.06
CA PHE A 65 -9.59 1.91 -14.11
C PHE A 65 -9.05 2.20 -15.51
N LYS A 66 -8.13 3.15 -15.66
CA LYS A 66 -7.47 3.37 -16.96
C LYS A 66 -6.81 2.08 -17.45
N LYS A 67 -7.06 1.75 -18.72
CA LYS A 67 -6.53 0.52 -19.35
C LYS A 67 -5.04 0.36 -19.11
N GLY A 68 -4.62 -0.77 -18.54
CA GLY A 68 -3.23 -1.12 -18.27
C GLY A 68 -2.65 -0.60 -16.96
N PHE A 69 -3.29 0.36 -16.26
CA PHE A 69 -2.75 0.94 -15.02
C PHE A 69 -2.50 -0.13 -13.94
N LEU A 70 -3.52 -0.88 -13.55
CA LEU A 70 -3.37 -1.96 -12.55
C LEU A 70 -2.47 -3.10 -13.03
N GLY A 71 -2.40 -3.34 -14.34
CA GLY A 71 -1.44 -4.26 -14.93
C GLY A 71 0.01 -3.84 -14.69
N LYS A 72 0.31 -2.53 -14.85
CA LYS A 72 1.63 -1.95 -14.55
C LYS A 72 1.95 -2.03 -13.06
N VAL A 73 0.97 -1.74 -12.19
CA VAL A 73 1.12 -1.89 -10.72
C VAL A 73 1.53 -3.32 -10.36
N ARG A 74 0.81 -4.33 -10.88
CA ARG A 74 1.15 -5.74 -10.65
C ARG A 74 2.57 -6.10 -11.12
N LYS A 75 2.95 -5.66 -12.33
CA LYS A 75 4.30 -5.91 -12.87
C LYS A 75 5.39 -5.27 -12.00
N ASN A 76 5.19 -4.03 -11.56
CA ASN A 76 6.14 -3.32 -10.71
C ASN A 76 6.23 -3.95 -9.32
N GLY A 77 5.09 -4.32 -8.72
CA GLY A 77 5.06 -5.00 -7.43
C GLY A 77 5.79 -6.35 -7.46
N LYS A 78 5.53 -7.18 -8.48
CA LYS A 78 6.23 -8.46 -8.66
C LYS A 78 7.75 -8.27 -8.79
N TYR A 79 8.17 -7.33 -9.61
CA TYR A 79 9.59 -7.02 -9.78
C TYR A 79 10.22 -6.57 -8.46
N PHE A 80 9.59 -5.62 -7.76
CA PHE A 80 10.14 -5.09 -6.51
C PHE A 80 10.31 -6.21 -5.48
N GLN A 81 9.31 -7.08 -5.32
CA GLN A 81 9.40 -8.23 -4.43
C GLN A 81 10.51 -9.22 -4.84
N GLN A 82 10.67 -9.48 -6.13
CA GLN A 82 11.74 -10.35 -6.64
C GLN A 82 13.13 -9.79 -6.30
N GLU A 83 13.36 -8.50 -6.53
CA GLU A 83 14.65 -7.88 -6.23
C GLU A 83 14.91 -7.80 -4.71
N LEU A 84 13.87 -7.54 -3.91
CA LEU A 84 13.99 -7.58 -2.44
C LEU A 84 14.31 -8.98 -1.92
N ASN A 85 13.79 -10.04 -2.55
CA ASN A 85 14.16 -11.40 -2.19
C ASN A 85 15.64 -11.70 -2.51
N LYS A 86 16.19 -11.16 -3.61
CA LYS A 86 17.64 -11.25 -3.87
C LYS A 86 18.45 -10.55 -2.77
N LEU A 87 17.98 -9.39 -2.29
CA LEU A 87 18.63 -8.71 -1.15
C LEU A 87 18.51 -9.53 0.13
N LYS A 88 17.37 -10.16 0.40
CA LYS A 88 17.21 -11.09 1.53
C LYS A 88 18.23 -12.24 1.45
N ASP A 89 18.39 -12.84 0.28
CA ASP A 89 19.32 -13.95 0.09
C ASP A 89 20.81 -13.48 0.20
N LYS A 90 21.10 -12.24 -0.18
CA LYS A 90 22.42 -11.59 0.01
C LYS A 90 22.70 -11.24 1.47
N TYR A 91 21.66 -10.85 2.24
CA TYR A 91 21.79 -10.41 3.64
C TYR A 91 20.91 -11.23 4.60
N PRO A 92 21.12 -12.55 4.71
CA PRO A 92 20.23 -13.44 5.45
C PRO A 92 20.29 -13.24 6.98
N LYS A 93 21.28 -12.50 7.49
CA LYS A 93 21.37 -12.13 8.91
C LYS A 93 20.67 -10.80 9.24
N ILE A 94 20.21 -10.07 8.24
CA ILE A 94 19.52 -8.77 8.39
C ILE A 94 18.05 -8.92 8.03
N ILE A 95 17.77 -9.38 6.81
CA ILE A 95 16.40 -9.54 6.28
C ILE A 95 15.95 -10.97 6.51
N LYS A 96 14.93 -11.13 7.32
CA LYS A 96 14.31 -12.42 7.65
C LYS A 96 13.36 -12.89 6.55
N GLU A 97 12.51 -11.97 6.08
CA GLU A 97 11.43 -12.29 5.16
C GLU A 97 11.03 -11.07 4.33
N VAL A 98 10.62 -11.31 3.08
CA VAL A 98 9.92 -10.34 2.23
C VAL A 98 8.50 -10.82 2.05
N ARG A 99 7.52 -10.06 2.55
CA ARG A 99 6.09 -10.42 2.49
C ARG A 99 5.23 -9.28 1.98
N GLY A 100 4.02 -9.57 1.52
CA GLY A 100 3.07 -8.56 1.06
C GLY A 100 2.42 -8.89 -0.28
N GLN A 101 1.58 -7.97 -0.76
CA GLN A 101 0.85 -8.10 -2.01
C GLN A 101 1.00 -6.82 -2.85
N GLY A 102 1.35 -6.98 -4.12
CA GLY A 102 1.53 -5.84 -5.02
C GLY A 102 2.64 -4.90 -4.53
N LEU A 103 2.30 -3.63 -4.29
CA LEU A 103 3.21 -2.60 -3.79
C LEU A 103 3.11 -2.35 -2.27
N LEU A 104 2.29 -3.09 -1.54
CA LEU A 104 2.30 -3.11 -0.09
C LEU A 104 3.24 -4.23 0.36
N ILE A 105 4.48 -3.87 0.69
CA ILE A 105 5.56 -4.83 0.95
C ILE A 105 6.10 -4.61 2.36
N GLY A 106 6.37 -5.70 3.06
CA GLY A 106 7.03 -5.72 4.36
C GLY A 106 8.37 -6.42 4.29
N LEU A 107 9.41 -5.78 4.84
CA LEU A 107 10.68 -6.41 5.14
C LEU A 107 10.71 -6.74 6.63
N ALA A 108 10.54 -8.01 6.99
CA ALA A 108 10.77 -8.48 8.36
C ALA A 108 12.28 -8.56 8.60
N LEU A 109 12.74 -8.04 9.73
CA LEU A 109 14.17 -7.94 10.05
C LEU A 109 14.50 -8.81 11.27
N TYR A 110 15.75 -9.29 11.33
CA TYR A 110 16.35 -9.82 12.56
C TYR A 110 16.85 -8.69 13.46
N ARG A 111 17.25 -7.57 12.88
CA ARG A 111 17.76 -6.38 13.57
C ARG A 111 16.63 -5.40 13.89
N ASN A 112 16.90 -4.41 14.74
CA ASN A 112 15.92 -3.42 15.14
C ASN A 112 15.41 -2.60 13.92
N GLN A 113 14.11 -2.65 13.65
CA GLN A 113 13.51 -1.93 12.52
C GLN A 113 13.64 -0.41 12.64
N THR A 114 13.70 0.15 13.87
CA THR A 114 13.79 1.60 14.06
C THR A 114 15.10 2.13 13.54
N ASP A 115 16.22 1.47 13.89
CA ASP A 115 17.55 1.84 13.43
C ASP A 115 17.67 1.71 11.91
N PHE A 116 17.09 0.63 11.36
CA PHE A 116 17.07 0.42 9.91
C PHE A 116 16.30 1.52 9.19
N ILE A 117 15.12 1.89 9.69
CA ILE A 117 14.30 2.99 9.15
C ILE A 117 15.07 4.33 9.23
N MET A 118 15.74 4.61 10.33
CA MET A 118 16.52 5.84 10.47
C MET A 118 17.68 5.91 9.46
N LYS A 119 18.37 4.81 9.21
CA LYS A 119 19.41 4.73 8.17
C LYS A 119 18.84 4.92 6.76
N LEU A 120 17.66 4.35 6.46
CA LEU A 120 16.96 4.58 5.20
C LEU A 120 16.56 6.05 5.04
N LEU A 121 16.06 6.68 6.11
CA LEU A 121 15.67 8.08 6.12
C LEU A 121 16.88 9.01 5.87
N GLN A 122 18.04 8.73 6.46
CA GLN A 122 19.29 9.45 6.21
C GLN A 122 19.70 9.41 4.72
N GLN A 123 19.38 8.31 4.04
CA GLN A 123 19.57 8.16 2.59
C GLN A 123 18.35 8.64 1.77
N ARG A 124 17.43 9.39 2.38
CA ARG A 124 16.22 9.97 1.75
C ARG A 124 15.21 8.96 1.23
N LEU A 125 15.17 7.76 1.81
CA LEU A 125 14.13 6.77 1.55
C LEU A 125 13.16 6.72 2.73
N LEU A 126 11.96 7.27 2.53
CA LEU A 126 10.88 7.21 3.51
C LEU A 126 10.27 5.82 3.56
N THR A 127 10.22 5.25 4.76
CA THR A 127 9.59 3.97 5.03
C THR A 127 8.79 4.06 6.32
N VAL A 128 7.92 3.09 6.57
CA VAL A 128 7.01 3.12 7.71
C VAL A 128 7.23 1.90 8.59
N ARG A 129 7.22 2.13 9.91
CA ARG A 129 7.22 1.07 10.91
C ARG A 129 5.93 0.25 10.82
N ALA A 130 6.03 -1.08 10.90
CA ALA A 130 4.91 -1.98 11.07
C ALA A 130 5.15 -2.92 12.26
N SER A 131 4.12 -3.67 12.66
CA SER A 131 4.23 -4.66 13.75
C SER A 131 5.25 -5.75 13.40
N GLU A 132 5.65 -6.55 14.41
CA GLU A 132 6.52 -7.72 14.24
C GLU A 132 7.89 -7.42 13.63
N ASN A 133 8.47 -6.28 13.99
CA ASN A 133 9.78 -5.85 13.50
C ASN A 133 9.88 -5.76 11.97
N VAL A 134 8.84 -5.22 11.34
CA VAL A 134 8.70 -5.09 9.87
C VAL A 134 8.86 -3.64 9.43
N VAL A 135 9.70 -3.41 8.45
CA VAL A 135 9.77 -2.15 7.69
C VAL A 135 8.81 -2.23 6.51
N ARG A 136 7.84 -1.33 6.45
CA ARG A 136 6.86 -1.26 5.37
C ARG A 136 7.34 -0.36 4.23
N LEU A 137 7.35 -0.92 3.04
CA LEU A 137 7.55 -0.21 1.78
C LEU A 137 6.18 -0.03 1.11
N LEU A 138 5.80 1.22 0.86
CA LEU A 138 4.49 1.55 0.28
C LEU A 138 4.65 2.69 -0.74
N PRO A 139 5.28 2.43 -1.88
CA PRO A 139 5.41 3.43 -2.92
C PRO A 139 4.04 3.75 -3.55
N PRO A 140 3.88 4.92 -4.19
CA PRO A 140 2.66 5.26 -4.92
C PRO A 140 2.42 4.27 -6.07
N LEU A 141 1.15 4.08 -6.45
CA LEU A 141 0.78 3.10 -7.49
C LEU A 141 1.38 3.42 -8.87
N ASN A 142 1.74 4.68 -9.12
CA ASN A 142 2.38 5.13 -10.36
C ASN A 142 3.92 5.07 -10.32
N VAL A 143 4.51 4.48 -9.28
CA VAL A 143 5.97 4.32 -9.14
C VAL A 143 6.61 3.74 -10.40
N THR A 144 7.73 4.31 -10.78
CA THR A 144 8.50 3.87 -11.95
C THR A 144 9.55 2.82 -11.59
N ARG A 145 10.04 2.10 -12.60
CA ARG A 145 11.18 1.18 -12.43
C ARG A 145 12.43 1.88 -11.93
N LYS A 146 12.68 3.10 -12.39
CA LYS A 146 13.84 3.89 -11.98
C LYS A 146 13.80 4.19 -10.48
N GLU A 147 12.63 4.58 -9.96
CA GLU A 147 12.43 4.84 -8.53
C GLU A 147 12.53 3.56 -7.69
N ILE A 148 11.97 2.44 -8.16
CA ILE A 148 12.13 1.14 -7.49
C ILE A 148 13.61 0.76 -7.41
N ASN A 149 14.37 0.89 -8.51
CA ASN A 149 15.79 0.57 -8.52
C ASN A 149 16.60 1.50 -7.59
N LEU A 150 16.22 2.77 -7.49
CA LEU A 150 16.83 3.69 -6.53
C LEU A 150 16.58 3.24 -5.09
N ALA A 151 15.34 2.88 -4.76
CA ALA A 151 15.02 2.36 -3.43
C ALA A 151 15.77 1.08 -3.10
N LEU A 152 15.87 0.15 -4.05
CA LEU A 152 16.66 -1.09 -3.91
C LEU A 152 18.14 -0.80 -3.65
N LYS A 153 18.73 0.16 -4.38
CA LYS A 153 20.12 0.58 -4.17
C LYS A 153 20.33 1.15 -2.76
N ILE A 154 19.40 1.98 -2.28
CA ILE A 154 19.46 2.54 -0.92
C ILE A 154 19.35 1.43 0.13
N ILE A 155 18.40 0.49 -0.04
CA ILE A 155 18.23 -0.64 0.89
C ILE A 155 19.48 -1.50 0.91
N ASN A 156 20.08 -1.80 -0.27
CA ASN A 156 21.34 -2.54 -0.35
C ASN A 156 22.48 -1.83 0.41
N ASN A 157 22.67 -0.52 0.18
CA ASN A 157 23.69 0.26 0.87
C ASN A 157 23.49 0.25 2.39
N VAL A 158 22.25 0.34 2.87
CA VAL A 158 21.98 0.25 4.30
C VAL A 158 22.33 -1.13 4.82
N CYS A 159 21.98 -2.21 4.13
CA CYS A 159 22.32 -3.57 4.54
C CYS A 159 23.85 -3.82 4.55
N GLU A 160 24.61 -3.24 3.61
CA GLU A 160 26.07 -3.36 3.56
C GLU A 160 26.76 -2.72 4.78
N ASN A 161 26.15 -1.68 5.36
CA ASN A 161 26.69 -0.89 6.46
C ASN A 161 25.93 -1.10 7.79
N TYR A 162 25.21 -2.22 7.92
CA TYR A 162 24.41 -2.56 9.08
C TYR A 162 25.09 -3.59 9.96
#